data_c7da32c7bfdf57a36b921f254a9dd352
#
_entry.id   c7da32c7bfdf57a36b921f254a9dd352
#
_cell.length_a   1.000
_cell.length_b   1.000
_cell.length_c   1.000
_cell.angle_alpha   90.00
_cell.angle_beta   90.00
_cell.angle_gamma   90.00
#
_symmetry.space_group_name_H-M   'P 1'
#
loop_
_entity.id
_entity.type
_entity.pdbx_description
1 polymer ?
#
loop_
_entity_poly.entity_id
_entity_poly.type
_entity_poly.pdbx_seq_one_letter_code
_entity_poly.pdbx_strand_id
1 'polypeptide(L)'
;MKILIAPLNWGLGHASRCIPLIHRYLERGDEVILAGDGDSLHLLQKSFPQLSALRLASLNLRYTNNLQQSCFYFNAILKLIRFTIADHYYLQQLLNVEHFDIIISDNRFGLFTSRTHTIYVTHQLYPKLPKRLKLFEGLARALHACIYTRFNQIW
;
A
#
# COMPACT_ATOMS: atom_id res chain seq x y z
N MET A 1 -12.34 -1.40 -17.84
CA MET A 1 -12.53 -1.30 -16.37
C MET A 1 -11.76 -0.09 -15.86
N LYS A 2 -12.15 0.46 -14.70
CA LYS A 2 -11.44 1.55 -14.03
C LYS A 2 -10.67 1.01 -12.83
N ILE A 3 -9.36 1.20 -12.83
CA ILE A 3 -8.43 0.52 -11.92
C ILE A 3 -7.59 1.54 -11.17
N LEU A 4 -7.58 1.45 -9.84
CA LEU A 4 -6.70 2.22 -8.97
C LEU A 4 -5.47 1.38 -8.62
N ILE A 5 -4.26 1.90 -8.86
CA ILE A 5 -2.99 1.22 -8.53
C ILE A 5 -2.21 2.08 -7.55
N ALA A 6 -1.94 1.53 -6.37
CA ALA A 6 -1.39 2.27 -5.24
C ALA A 6 -0.18 1.56 -4.60
N PRO A 7 1.06 1.80 -5.08
CA PRO A 7 2.26 1.30 -4.43
C PRO A 7 2.60 2.07 -3.15
N LEU A 8 3.15 1.34 -2.17
CA LEU A 8 3.76 1.94 -0.99
C LEU A 8 5.07 2.67 -1.38
N ASN A 9 5.26 3.87 -0.85
CA ASN A 9 6.51 4.62 -1.01
C ASN A 9 7.57 4.14 0.00
N TRP A 10 8.08 2.94 -0.21
CA TRP A 10 9.15 2.34 0.57
C TRP A 10 10.25 1.80 -0.35
N GLY A 11 10.94 2.74 -1.02
CA GLY A 11 11.86 2.47 -2.12
C GLY A 11 11.14 2.28 -3.46
N LEU A 12 11.90 2.38 -4.54
CA LEU A 12 11.37 2.34 -5.91
C LEU A 12 10.89 0.95 -6.35
N GLY A 13 11.23 -0.11 -5.61
CA GLY A 13 10.88 -1.50 -5.94
C GLY A 13 9.37 -1.74 -6.04
N HIS A 14 8.58 -1.08 -5.19
CA HIS A 14 7.11 -1.16 -5.23
C HIS A 14 6.55 -0.51 -6.51
N ALA A 15 7.02 0.68 -6.83
CA ALA A 15 6.59 1.37 -8.04
C ALA A 15 7.06 0.64 -9.31
N SER A 16 8.31 0.17 -9.36
CA SER A 16 8.83 -0.50 -10.56
C SER A 16 8.10 -1.80 -10.90
N ARG A 17 7.67 -2.58 -9.90
CA ARG A 17 6.87 -3.79 -10.16
C ARG A 17 5.43 -3.49 -10.60
N CYS A 18 4.91 -2.30 -10.33
CA CYS A 18 3.62 -1.87 -10.84
C CYS A 18 3.67 -1.50 -12.34
N ILE A 19 4.84 -1.12 -12.88
CA ILE A 19 4.98 -0.69 -14.29
C ILE A 19 4.48 -1.76 -15.28
N PRO A 20 4.94 -3.03 -15.25
CA PRO A 20 4.44 -4.04 -16.18
C PRO A 20 2.94 -4.34 -15.99
N LEU A 21 2.44 -4.22 -14.77
CA LEU A 21 1.03 -4.39 -14.48
C LEU A 21 0.18 -3.27 -15.11
N ILE A 22 0.63 -2.03 -14.99
CA ILE A 22 -0.01 -0.87 -15.61
C ILE A 22 -0.04 -1.03 -17.13
N HIS A 23 1.09 -1.39 -17.77
CA HIS A 23 1.14 -1.67 -19.19
C HIS A 23 0.09 -2.69 -19.63
N ARG A 24 -0.01 -3.80 -18.88
CA ARG A 24 -0.97 -4.86 -19.18
C ARG A 24 -2.43 -4.41 -19.15
N TYR A 25 -2.79 -3.55 -18.20
CA TYR A 25 -4.14 -3.00 -18.12
C TYR A 25 -4.41 -1.99 -19.24
N LEU A 26 -3.43 -1.12 -19.56
CA LEU A 26 -3.54 -0.17 -20.67
C LEU A 26 -3.67 -0.86 -22.04
N GLU A 27 -2.92 -1.94 -22.28
CA GLU A 27 -3.03 -2.77 -23.49
C GLU A 27 -4.43 -3.39 -23.66
N ARG A 28 -5.14 -3.64 -22.56
CA ARG A 28 -6.52 -4.12 -22.57
C ARG A 28 -7.56 -3.02 -22.81
N GLY A 29 -7.13 -1.76 -22.85
CA GLY A 29 -8.01 -0.60 -22.95
C GLY A 29 -8.68 -0.23 -21.62
N ASP A 30 -8.12 -0.66 -20.47
CA ASP A 30 -8.62 -0.29 -19.14
C ASP A 30 -8.16 1.14 -18.78
N GLU A 31 -8.97 1.86 -18.03
CA GLU A 31 -8.63 3.15 -17.42
C GLU A 31 -7.82 2.91 -16.15
N VAL A 32 -6.59 3.43 -16.08
CA VAL A 32 -5.73 3.28 -14.91
C VAL A 32 -5.51 4.62 -14.25
N ILE A 33 -5.74 4.68 -12.92
CA ILE A 33 -5.44 5.83 -12.07
C ILE A 33 -4.33 5.42 -11.10
N LEU A 34 -3.30 6.25 -11.04
CA LEU A 34 -2.19 6.07 -10.11
C LEU A 34 -2.56 6.67 -8.76
N ALA A 35 -2.18 6.01 -7.66
CA ALA A 35 -2.34 6.59 -6.33
C ALA A 35 -1.10 6.31 -5.48
N GLY A 36 -0.66 7.28 -4.69
CA GLY A 36 0.54 7.10 -3.87
C GLY A 36 1.14 8.41 -3.40
N ASP A 37 2.41 8.36 -3.05
CA ASP A 37 3.17 9.50 -2.56
C ASP A 37 4.66 9.40 -2.92
N GLY A 38 5.37 10.51 -2.77
CA GLY A 38 6.83 10.58 -2.87
C GLY A 38 7.42 10.04 -4.16
N ASP A 39 8.60 9.41 -4.04
CA ASP A 39 9.39 8.94 -5.18
C ASP A 39 8.70 7.82 -5.97
N SER A 40 7.91 6.98 -5.28
CA SER A 40 7.14 5.91 -5.94
C SER A 40 6.10 6.47 -6.89
N LEU A 41 5.33 7.47 -6.46
CA LEU A 41 4.36 8.12 -7.33
C LEU A 41 5.04 8.90 -8.45
N HIS A 42 6.14 9.61 -8.14
CA HIS A 42 6.91 10.36 -9.13
C HIS A 42 7.46 9.45 -10.25
N LEU A 43 7.99 8.27 -9.89
CA LEU A 43 8.46 7.29 -10.87
C LEU A 43 7.33 6.85 -11.81
N LEU A 44 6.16 6.53 -11.26
CA LEU A 44 5.01 6.11 -12.06
C LEU A 44 4.50 7.24 -12.97
N GLN A 45 4.40 8.48 -12.48
CA GLN A 45 4.01 9.64 -13.30
C GLN A 45 5.01 9.93 -14.41
N LYS A 46 6.31 9.74 -14.16
CA LYS A 46 7.35 9.86 -15.20
C LYS A 46 7.24 8.76 -16.26
N SER A 47 6.89 7.54 -15.86
CA SER A 47 6.72 6.40 -16.78
C SER A 47 5.40 6.48 -17.57
N PHE A 48 4.37 7.09 -16.99
CA PHE A 48 3.02 7.20 -17.55
C PHE A 48 2.47 8.63 -17.39
N PRO A 49 3.04 9.62 -18.09
CA PRO A 49 2.65 11.03 -17.92
C PRO A 49 1.19 11.32 -18.33
N GLN A 50 0.58 10.45 -19.12
CA GLN A 50 -0.81 10.53 -19.57
C GLN A 50 -1.84 10.09 -18.50
N LEU A 51 -1.41 9.38 -17.44
CA LEU A 51 -2.32 8.87 -16.43
C LEU A 51 -2.59 9.88 -15.33
N SER A 52 -3.83 9.93 -14.87
CA SER A 52 -4.21 10.68 -13.68
C SER A 52 -3.57 10.09 -12.43
N ALA A 53 -3.18 10.96 -11.50
CA ALA A 53 -2.53 10.55 -10.26
C ALA A 53 -3.14 11.24 -9.03
N LEU A 54 -3.42 10.45 -8.01
CA LEU A 54 -3.97 10.86 -6.72
C LEU A 54 -2.88 10.78 -5.64
N ARG A 55 -2.78 11.82 -4.81
CA ARG A 55 -1.85 11.81 -3.68
C ARG A 55 -2.49 11.20 -2.46
N LEU A 56 -1.84 10.18 -1.92
CA LEU A 56 -2.20 9.51 -0.67
C LEU A 56 -1.29 9.96 0.49
N ALA A 57 -1.65 9.55 1.71
CA ALA A 57 -0.82 9.81 2.88
C ALA A 57 0.58 9.20 2.76
N SER A 58 1.59 9.89 3.33
CA SER A 58 2.98 9.43 3.33
C SER A 58 3.31 8.62 4.58
N LEU A 59 3.89 7.44 4.41
CA LEU A 59 4.47 6.66 5.49
C LEU A 59 5.96 7.01 5.65
N ASN A 60 6.27 8.10 6.37
CA ASN A 60 7.65 8.55 6.61
C ASN A 60 8.28 7.76 7.78
N LEU A 61 8.77 6.54 7.50
CA LEU A 61 9.59 5.78 8.43
C LEU A 61 11.07 6.06 8.12
N ARG A 62 11.74 6.82 8.99
CA ARG A 62 13.20 6.97 8.93
C ARG A 62 13.82 5.95 9.87
N TYR A 63 14.66 5.06 9.33
CA TYR A 63 15.49 4.19 10.16
C TYR A 63 16.56 5.02 10.84
N THR A 64 16.57 5.02 12.17
CA THR A 64 17.65 5.57 12.98
C THR A 64 18.46 4.45 13.58
N ASN A 65 19.77 4.46 13.34
CA ASN A 65 20.70 3.42 13.84
C ASN A 65 21.01 3.54 15.35
N ASN A 66 20.26 4.31 16.13
CA ASN A 66 20.58 4.64 17.51
C ASN A 66 19.82 3.78 18.55
N LEU A 67 20.49 3.58 19.68
CA LEU A 67 20.25 2.71 20.84
C LEU A 67 18.89 2.81 21.57
N GLN A 68 17.95 3.66 21.14
CA GLN A 68 16.59 3.76 21.69
C GLN A 68 15.58 2.93 20.88
N GLN A 69 15.90 1.68 20.60
CA GLN A 69 15.13 0.83 19.68
C GLN A 69 13.67 0.58 20.13
N SER A 70 13.40 0.48 21.42
CA SER A 70 12.03 0.16 21.88
C SER A 70 11.03 1.28 21.63
N CYS A 71 11.39 2.54 21.90
CA CYS A 71 10.57 3.71 21.57
C CYS A 71 10.43 3.89 20.06
N PHE A 72 11.46 3.53 19.29
CA PHE A 72 11.41 3.57 17.83
C PHE A 72 10.37 2.60 17.26
N TYR A 73 10.35 1.34 17.71
CA TYR A 73 9.37 0.35 17.23
C TYR A 73 7.94 0.72 17.62
N PHE A 74 7.71 1.22 18.83
CA PHE A 74 6.40 1.68 19.26
C PHE A 74 5.91 2.85 18.38
N ASN A 75 6.75 3.86 18.15
CA ASN A 75 6.43 4.98 17.28
C ASN A 75 6.21 4.55 15.81
N ALA A 76 6.98 3.57 15.31
CA ALA A 76 6.80 3.03 13.97
C ALA A 76 5.45 2.32 13.82
N ILE A 77 5.04 1.54 14.82
CA ILE A 77 3.73 0.89 14.84
C ILE A 77 2.60 1.93 14.88
N LEU A 78 2.69 2.95 15.73
CA LEU A 78 1.69 4.02 15.78
C LEU A 78 1.60 4.78 14.44
N LYS A 79 2.73 5.06 13.80
CA LYS A 79 2.76 5.68 12.46
C LYS A 79 2.10 4.77 11.42
N LEU A 80 2.39 3.47 11.44
CA LEU A 80 1.79 2.51 10.52
C LEU A 80 0.27 2.44 10.71
N ILE A 81 -0.22 2.39 11.96
CA ILE A 81 -1.65 2.40 12.25
C ILE A 81 -2.31 3.68 11.73
N ARG A 82 -1.74 4.85 12.05
CA ARG A 82 -2.28 6.14 11.56
C ARG A 82 -2.29 6.21 10.04
N PHE A 83 -1.24 5.74 9.39
CA PHE A 83 -1.13 5.67 7.94
C PHE A 83 -2.21 4.76 7.35
N THR A 84 -2.41 3.57 7.92
CA THR A 84 -3.45 2.62 7.49
C THR A 84 -4.85 3.22 7.64
N ILE A 85 -5.13 3.91 8.75
CA ILE A 85 -6.41 4.59 8.98
C ILE A 85 -6.59 5.73 7.98
N ALA A 86 -5.56 6.54 7.73
CA ALA A 86 -5.61 7.65 6.78
C ALA A 86 -5.88 7.15 5.35
N ASP A 87 -5.20 6.08 4.92
CA ASP A 87 -5.44 5.46 3.61
C ASP A 87 -6.87 4.94 3.49
N HIS A 88 -7.36 4.27 4.56
CA HIS A 88 -8.72 3.75 4.56
C HIS A 88 -9.77 4.88 4.47
N TYR A 89 -9.61 5.90 5.30
CA TYR A 89 -10.50 7.07 5.28
C TYR A 89 -10.50 7.75 3.90
N TYR A 90 -9.33 7.99 3.32
CA TYR A 90 -9.20 8.58 2.00
C TYR A 90 -9.90 7.73 0.93
N LEU A 91 -9.68 6.40 0.96
CA LEU A 91 -10.34 5.49 0.02
C LEU A 91 -11.86 5.57 0.13
N GLN A 92 -12.41 5.60 1.36
CA GLN A 92 -13.87 5.70 1.54
C GLN A 92 -14.42 7.03 0.97
N GLN A 93 -13.71 8.15 1.17
CA GLN A 93 -14.08 9.43 0.57
C GLN A 93 -14.01 9.38 -0.96
N LEU A 94 -12.95 8.82 -1.50
CA LEU A 94 -12.77 8.67 -2.95
C LEU A 94 -13.90 7.83 -3.57
N LEU A 95 -14.29 6.73 -2.94
CA LEU A 95 -15.37 5.86 -3.40
C LEU A 95 -16.78 6.46 -3.28
N ASN A 96 -16.93 7.60 -2.61
CA ASN A 96 -18.20 8.34 -2.59
C ASN A 96 -18.38 9.23 -3.83
N VAL A 97 -17.28 9.58 -4.50
CA VAL A 97 -17.30 10.49 -5.66
C VAL A 97 -16.87 9.80 -6.95
N GLU A 98 -16.20 8.67 -6.85
CA GLU A 98 -15.63 7.97 -8.00
C GLU A 98 -15.78 6.45 -7.86
N HIS A 99 -16.14 5.78 -8.96
CA HIS A 99 -16.27 4.33 -9.01
C HIS A 99 -14.99 3.68 -9.56
N PHE A 100 -14.55 2.60 -8.91
CA PHE A 100 -13.48 1.74 -9.39
C PHE A 100 -13.95 0.30 -9.47
N ASP A 101 -13.57 -0.41 -10.52
CA ASP A 101 -13.83 -1.84 -10.66
C ASP A 101 -12.83 -2.67 -9.85
N ILE A 102 -11.56 -2.21 -9.82
CA ILE A 102 -10.47 -2.90 -9.12
C ILE A 102 -9.59 -1.87 -8.41
N ILE A 103 -9.19 -2.21 -7.18
CA ILE A 103 -8.16 -1.48 -6.43
C ILE A 103 -7.00 -2.42 -6.17
N ILE A 104 -5.80 -2.04 -6.65
CA ILE A 104 -4.56 -2.80 -6.45
C ILE A 104 -3.70 -2.05 -5.45
N SER A 105 -3.56 -2.63 -4.28
CA SER A 105 -2.78 -2.10 -3.17
C SER A 105 -1.46 -2.85 -3.05
N ASP A 106 -0.35 -2.20 -3.34
CA ASP A 106 0.96 -2.78 -3.13
C ASP A 106 1.52 -2.33 -1.77
N ASN A 107 1.39 -3.21 -0.77
CA ASN A 107 1.79 -3.03 0.63
C ASN A 107 1.16 -1.82 1.37
N ARG A 108 0.05 -1.28 0.88
CA ARG A 108 -0.76 -0.26 1.59
C ARG A 108 -1.95 -0.93 2.26
N PHE A 109 -1.86 -1.15 3.56
CA PHE A 109 -2.82 -1.94 4.34
C PHE A 109 -4.22 -1.33 4.43
N GLY A 110 -4.37 -0.02 4.26
CA GLY A 110 -5.65 0.69 4.41
C GLY A 110 -6.56 0.65 3.18
N LEU A 111 -6.07 0.20 2.02
CA LEU A 111 -6.82 0.28 0.77
C LEU A 111 -7.72 -0.94 0.51
N PHE A 112 -8.47 -1.34 1.51
CA PHE A 112 -9.49 -2.40 1.42
C PHE A 112 -10.91 -1.83 1.50
N THR A 113 -11.86 -2.50 0.84
CA THR A 113 -13.28 -2.13 0.88
C THR A 113 -14.14 -3.32 0.45
N SER A 114 -15.40 -3.35 0.88
CA SER A 114 -16.40 -4.29 0.37
C SER A 114 -17.15 -3.77 -0.86
N ARG A 115 -16.89 -2.51 -1.28
CA ARG A 115 -17.63 -1.82 -2.34
C ARG A 115 -17.09 -2.14 -3.73
N THR A 116 -15.86 -2.64 -3.83
CA THR A 116 -15.19 -2.98 -5.09
C THR A 116 -14.19 -4.10 -4.89
N HIS A 117 -13.72 -4.71 -5.98
CA HIS A 117 -12.73 -5.79 -5.91
C HIS A 117 -11.35 -5.24 -5.52
N THR A 118 -10.78 -5.76 -4.43
CA THR A 118 -9.51 -5.31 -3.89
C THR A 118 -8.46 -6.41 -3.95
N ILE A 119 -7.27 -6.06 -4.44
CA ILE A 119 -6.13 -6.96 -4.59
C ILE A 119 -4.97 -6.41 -3.76
N TYR A 120 -4.44 -7.23 -2.88
CA TYR A 120 -3.26 -6.90 -2.10
C TYR A 120 -2.02 -7.57 -2.70
N VAL A 121 -1.04 -6.75 -3.10
CA VAL A 121 0.24 -7.24 -3.64
C VAL A 121 1.29 -7.19 -2.56
N THR A 122 1.96 -8.32 -2.29
CA THR A 122 3.04 -8.38 -1.31
C THR A 122 4.05 -9.45 -1.66
N HIS A 123 5.31 -9.21 -1.33
CA HIS A 123 6.38 -10.20 -1.42
C HIS A 123 6.66 -10.88 -0.06
N GLN A 124 5.99 -10.45 1.00
CA GLN A 124 6.24 -10.93 2.35
C GLN A 124 4.93 -11.13 3.11
N LEU A 125 4.41 -12.35 3.11
CA LEU A 125 3.19 -12.71 3.85
C LEU A 125 3.37 -12.68 5.37
N TYR A 126 4.59 -12.95 5.84
CA TYR A 126 4.89 -13.02 7.27
C TYR A 126 6.06 -12.08 7.60
N PRO A 127 5.83 -10.98 8.32
CA PRO A 127 6.91 -10.11 8.76
C PRO A 127 7.80 -10.84 9.74
N LYS A 128 9.10 -10.87 9.46
CA LYS A 128 10.11 -11.33 10.41
C LYS A 128 10.45 -10.18 11.34
N LEU A 129 10.23 -10.38 12.63
CA LEU A 129 10.61 -9.40 13.64
C LEU A 129 12.09 -9.58 14.04
N PRO A 130 12.77 -8.50 14.48
CA PRO A 130 14.09 -8.58 15.07
C PRO A 130 14.12 -9.56 16.25
N LYS A 131 15.27 -10.20 16.50
CA LYS A 131 15.44 -11.22 17.55
C LYS A 131 14.84 -10.83 18.91
N ARG A 132 14.94 -9.54 19.29
CA ARG A 132 14.41 -8.98 20.54
C ARG A 132 12.87 -8.95 20.61
N LEU A 133 12.18 -8.92 19.47
CA LEU A 133 10.72 -8.87 19.36
C LEU A 133 10.11 -10.20 18.91
N LYS A 134 10.91 -11.27 18.86
CA LYS A 134 10.49 -12.59 18.38
C LYS A 134 9.27 -13.13 19.14
N LEU A 135 9.13 -12.80 20.42
CA LEU A 135 7.96 -13.17 21.24
C LEU A 135 6.64 -12.60 20.68
N PHE A 136 6.70 -11.43 20.02
CA PHE A 136 5.54 -10.78 19.42
C PHE A 136 5.28 -11.20 17.97
N GLU A 137 6.09 -12.12 17.42
CA GLU A 137 5.96 -12.54 16.02
C GLU A 137 4.61 -13.21 15.74
N GLY A 138 4.09 -13.98 16.69
CA GLY A 138 2.75 -14.59 16.61
C GLY A 138 1.64 -13.53 16.52
N LEU A 139 1.71 -12.50 17.35
CA LEU A 139 0.76 -11.38 17.31
C LEU A 139 0.87 -10.58 16.02
N ALA A 140 2.08 -10.29 15.54
CA ALA A 140 2.29 -9.61 14.29
C ALA A 140 1.71 -10.41 13.10
N ARG A 141 1.90 -11.72 13.09
CA ARG A 141 1.30 -12.62 12.07
C ARG A 141 -0.22 -12.60 12.13
N ALA A 142 -0.81 -12.66 13.32
CA ALA A 142 -2.27 -12.61 13.48
C ALA A 142 -2.85 -11.28 12.97
N LEU A 143 -2.21 -10.14 13.30
CA LEU A 143 -2.61 -8.83 12.80
C LEU A 143 -2.50 -8.74 11.27
N HIS A 144 -1.42 -9.24 10.69
CA HIS A 144 -1.28 -9.30 9.23
C HIS A 144 -2.35 -10.20 8.59
N ALA A 145 -2.63 -11.36 9.17
CA ALA A 145 -3.70 -12.24 8.70
C ALA A 145 -5.05 -11.53 8.70
N CYS A 146 -5.39 -10.80 9.77
CA CYS A 146 -6.61 -9.99 9.84
C CYS A 146 -6.69 -8.91 8.75
N ILE A 147 -5.56 -8.33 8.36
CA ILE A 147 -5.52 -7.35 7.27
C ILE A 147 -5.75 -8.06 5.92
N TYR A 148 -5.08 -9.18 5.68
CA TYR A 148 -5.19 -9.93 4.42
C TYR A 148 -6.61 -10.42 4.15
N THR A 149 -7.34 -10.83 5.19
CA THR A 149 -8.75 -11.27 5.04
C THR A 149 -9.70 -10.14 4.62
N ARG A 150 -9.24 -8.88 4.63
CA ARG A 150 -10.02 -7.72 4.17
C ARG A 150 -9.94 -7.51 2.66
N PHE A 151 -9.01 -8.15 1.98
CA PHE A 151 -8.85 -8.08 0.53
C PHE A 151 -9.47 -9.30 -0.14
N ASN A 152 -9.97 -9.12 -1.37
CA ASN A 152 -10.57 -10.20 -2.14
C ASN A 152 -9.52 -11.18 -2.68
N GLN A 153 -8.33 -10.67 -3.02
CA GLN A 153 -7.21 -11.46 -3.52
C GLN A 153 -5.88 -10.98 -2.95
N ILE A 154 -4.91 -11.90 -2.90
CA ILE A 154 -3.51 -11.62 -2.53
C ILE A 154 -2.61 -12.14 -3.66
N TRP A 155 -1.69 -11.27 -4.13
CA TRP A 155 -0.72 -11.57 -5.18
C TRP A 155 0.71 -11.49 -4.65
#